data_1e646c485195d34c015f32ba60bab6e4
#
_entry.id   1e646c485195d34c015f32ba60bab6e4
#
_cell.length_a   1.000
_cell.length_b   1.000
_cell.length_c   1.000
_cell.angle_alpha   90.00
_cell.angle_beta   90.00
_cell.angle_gamma   90.00
#
_symmetry.space_group_name_H-M   'P 1'
#
loop_
_entity.id
_entity.type
_entity.pdbx_description
1 polymer ?
#
loop_
_entity_poly.entity_id
_entity_poly.type
_entity_poly.pdbx_seq_one_letter_code
_entity_poly.pdbx_strand_id
1 'polypeptide(L)'
;MTKTFRFATLTAAVALFAGAAFAENPKVGGAAMFEDKNIVENAVNSADHTTLVAAVTAAGLVETLQGAGPFTVFAPTNDAFAKLPAGTVETLLKPENKDMLTKILTCHVVGKAVLAEALEGMIADDGGAHPVPTLGGCTLSATYADGKMMLTDEMGNVANVTIADVIQSNGVIHVIDTVMLPKS
;
A
#
# COMPACT_ATOMS: atom_id res chain seq x y z
N MET A 1 -20.82 27.29 74.38
CA MET A 1 -19.92 27.90 73.39
C MET A 1 -19.56 26.82 72.40
N THR A 2 -20.30 26.66 71.34
CA THR A 2 -20.13 25.65 70.30
C THR A 2 -19.64 26.36 69.01
N LYS A 3 -18.41 26.10 68.63
CA LYS A 3 -17.81 26.59 67.37
C LYS A 3 -18.08 25.59 66.25
N THR A 4 -18.97 25.96 65.34
CA THR A 4 -19.21 25.22 64.09
C THR A 4 -18.13 25.49 63.07
N PHE A 5 -17.36 24.43 62.69
CA PHE A 5 -16.43 24.47 61.57
C PHE A 5 -17.17 24.16 60.29
N ARG A 6 -17.19 25.13 59.35
CA ARG A 6 -17.67 24.90 57.95
C ARG A 6 -16.51 24.41 57.12
N PHE A 7 -16.62 23.17 56.66
CA PHE A 7 -15.74 22.65 55.63
C PHE A 7 -16.27 23.11 54.26
N ALA A 8 -15.44 23.91 53.57
CA ALA A 8 -15.67 24.26 52.18
C ALA A 8 -15.02 23.15 51.30
N THR A 9 -15.90 22.38 50.66
CA THR A 9 -15.45 21.39 49.66
C THR A 9 -15.17 22.12 48.35
N LEU A 10 -13.89 22.21 48.01
CA LEU A 10 -13.42 22.72 46.72
C LEU A 10 -13.46 21.56 45.71
N THR A 11 -14.51 21.53 44.87
CA THR A 11 -14.62 20.57 43.77
C THR A 11 -13.76 21.07 42.61
N ALA A 12 -12.56 20.47 42.47
CA ALA A 12 -11.74 20.70 41.27
C ALA A 12 -12.35 19.90 40.11
N ALA A 13 -12.96 20.59 39.16
CA ALA A 13 -13.39 20.02 37.88
C ALA A 13 -12.13 19.81 37.03
N VAL A 14 -11.69 18.56 36.94
CA VAL A 14 -10.66 18.14 35.97
C VAL A 14 -11.38 18.02 34.63
N ALA A 15 -11.23 19.03 33.77
CA ALA A 15 -11.59 18.94 32.36
C ALA A 15 -10.59 18.01 31.67
N LEU A 16 -11.00 16.74 31.44
CA LEU A 16 -10.30 15.88 30.51
C LEU A 16 -10.51 16.42 29.08
N PHE A 17 -9.54 17.17 28.60
CA PHE A 17 -9.39 17.35 27.15
C PHE A 17 -8.96 16.02 26.56
N ALA A 18 -9.92 15.22 26.10
CA ALA A 18 -9.65 14.16 25.15
C ALA A 18 -9.20 14.84 23.85
N GLY A 19 -7.91 15.06 23.72
CA GLY A 19 -7.31 15.43 22.44
C GLY A 19 -7.60 14.29 21.49
N ALA A 20 -8.44 14.54 20.49
CA ALA A 20 -8.53 13.67 19.34
C ALA A 20 -7.12 13.63 18.73
N ALA A 21 -6.40 12.56 18.94
CA ALA A 21 -5.19 12.27 18.18
C ALA A 21 -5.67 12.09 16.74
N PHE A 22 -5.56 13.12 15.94
CA PHE A 22 -5.66 12.98 14.49
C PHE A 22 -4.49 12.07 14.12
N ALA A 23 -4.78 10.84 13.71
CA ALA A 23 -3.79 9.98 13.13
C ALA A 23 -3.20 10.74 11.93
N GLU A 24 -1.90 11.04 12.01
CA GLU A 24 -1.23 11.73 10.91
C GLU A 24 -1.28 10.82 9.68
N ASN A 25 -1.78 11.34 8.56
CA ASN A 25 -1.85 10.57 7.33
C ASN A 25 -0.45 10.06 6.95
N PRO A 26 -0.28 8.79 6.59
CA PRO A 26 1.01 8.26 6.20
C PRO A 26 1.57 9.06 5.02
N LYS A 27 2.87 9.32 5.04
CA LYS A 27 3.56 10.04 3.97
C LYS A 27 4.25 9.03 3.05
N VAL A 28 4.01 9.16 1.76
CA VAL A 28 4.64 8.37 0.72
C VAL A 28 5.20 9.30 -0.35
N GLY A 29 6.52 9.22 -0.60
CA GLY A 29 7.19 10.14 -1.52
C GLY A 29 7.06 11.61 -1.14
N GLY A 30 7.05 11.91 0.17
CA GLY A 30 6.90 13.26 0.70
C GLY A 30 5.49 13.83 0.70
N ALA A 31 4.51 13.16 0.10
CA ALA A 31 3.10 13.56 0.09
C ALA A 31 2.28 12.80 1.14
N ALA A 32 1.37 13.50 1.81
CA ALA A 32 0.39 12.87 2.70
C ALA A 32 -0.61 12.06 1.87
N MET A 33 -0.90 10.83 2.32
CA MET A 33 -1.90 9.96 1.71
C MET A 33 -3.21 10.08 2.49
N PHE A 34 -4.27 10.43 1.81
CA PHE A 34 -5.57 10.71 2.43
C PHE A 34 -6.51 9.51 2.25
N GLU A 35 -7.14 9.07 3.34
CA GLU A 35 -8.06 7.92 3.32
C GLU A 35 -9.36 8.20 2.54
N ASP A 36 -9.74 9.46 2.37
CA ASP A 36 -10.91 9.90 1.62
C ASP A 36 -10.67 9.99 0.11
N LYS A 37 -9.41 9.83 -0.34
CA LYS A 37 -9.02 9.81 -1.74
C LYS A 37 -8.79 8.37 -2.23
N ASN A 38 -9.02 8.15 -3.52
CA ASN A 38 -8.74 6.86 -4.12
C ASN A 38 -7.24 6.65 -4.38
N ILE A 39 -6.87 5.40 -4.72
CA ILE A 39 -5.49 4.98 -4.94
C ILE A 39 -4.77 5.88 -5.97
N VAL A 40 -5.42 6.22 -7.07
CA VAL A 40 -4.81 7.04 -8.14
C VAL A 40 -4.64 8.49 -7.69
N GLU A 41 -5.66 9.08 -7.05
CA GLU A 41 -5.61 10.47 -6.55
C GLU A 41 -4.48 10.70 -5.54
N ASN A 42 -4.17 9.70 -4.74
CA ASN A 42 -3.04 9.77 -3.82
C ASN A 42 -1.71 9.48 -4.52
N ALA A 43 -1.65 8.47 -5.39
CA ALA A 43 -0.41 8.08 -6.08
C ALA A 43 0.17 9.21 -6.94
N VAL A 44 -0.67 10.02 -7.60
CA VAL A 44 -0.21 11.14 -8.44
C VAL A 44 0.51 12.24 -7.64
N ASN A 45 0.29 12.32 -6.34
CA ASN A 45 0.96 13.29 -5.46
C ASN A 45 2.29 12.76 -4.90
N SER A 46 2.57 11.47 -5.04
CA SER A 46 3.79 10.84 -4.54
C SER A 46 4.95 11.03 -5.51
N ALA A 47 6.02 11.69 -5.06
CA ALA A 47 7.24 11.85 -5.86
C ALA A 47 7.95 10.52 -6.14
N ASP A 48 7.72 9.49 -5.32
CA ASP A 48 8.34 8.16 -5.44
C ASP A 48 7.61 7.24 -6.43
N HIS A 49 6.42 7.63 -6.92
CA HIS A 49 5.57 6.78 -7.78
C HIS A 49 5.28 7.39 -9.16
N THR A 50 6.07 8.36 -9.59
CA THR A 50 5.87 9.03 -10.90
C THR A 50 5.96 8.04 -12.07
N THR A 51 6.88 7.09 -12.03
CA THR A 51 7.02 6.03 -13.05
C THR A 51 5.82 5.09 -13.03
N LEU A 52 5.34 4.70 -11.85
CA LEU A 52 4.14 3.87 -11.71
C LEU A 52 2.90 4.56 -12.28
N VAL A 53 2.69 5.84 -11.97
CA VAL A 53 1.56 6.63 -12.50
C VAL A 53 1.63 6.72 -14.03
N ALA A 54 2.81 6.96 -14.60
CA ALA A 54 3.00 6.96 -16.05
C ALA A 54 2.67 5.59 -16.66
N ALA A 55 3.11 4.50 -16.04
CA ALA A 55 2.85 3.13 -16.47
C ALA A 55 1.35 2.79 -16.42
N VAL A 56 0.66 3.12 -15.33
CA VAL A 56 -0.79 2.92 -15.16
C VAL A 56 -1.57 3.70 -16.20
N THR A 57 -1.14 4.91 -16.50
CA THR A 57 -1.76 5.77 -17.54
C THR A 57 -1.56 5.17 -18.93
N ALA A 58 -0.34 4.75 -19.27
CA ALA A 58 -0.02 4.13 -20.56
C ALA A 58 -0.77 2.81 -20.77
N ALA A 59 -0.95 2.02 -19.71
CA ALA A 59 -1.73 0.78 -19.74
C ALA A 59 -3.24 1.03 -19.84
N GLY A 60 -3.74 2.25 -19.56
CA GLY A 60 -5.16 2.57 -19.51
C GLY A 60 -5.89 2.01 -18.29
N LEU A 61 -5.16 1.77 -17.19
CA LEU A 61 -5.69 1.19 -15.95
C LEU A 61 -6.18 2.24 -14.94
N VAL A 62 -6.08 3.52 -15.26
CA VAL A 62 -6.48 4.63 -14.36
C VAL A 62 -7.93 4.48 -13.91
N GLU A 63 -8.87 4.29 -14.85
CA GLU A 63 -10.29 4.14 -14.54
C GLU A 63 -10.57 2.87 -13.73
N THR A 64 -9.84 1.79 -14.00
CA THR A 64 -9.97 0.53 -13.26
C THR A 64 -9.55 0.72 -11.80
N LEU A 65 -8.43 1.40 -11.55
CA LEU A 65 -7.92 1.65 -10.20
C LEU A 65 -8.65 2.79 -9.47
N GLN A 66 -9.42 3.61 -10.17
CA GLN A 66 -10.35 4.58 -9.59
C GLN A 66 -11.72 3.96 -9.27
N GLY A 67 -11.97 2.74 -9.73
CA GLY A 67 -13.21 2.01 -9.46
C GLY A 67 -13.46 1.76 -7.97
N ALA A 68 -14.65 1.24 -7.68
CA ALA A 68 -15.16 1.08 -6.31
C ALA A 68 -14.37 0.08 -5.44
N GLY A 69 -13.44 -0.69 -5.99
CA GLY A 69 -12.63 -1.65 -5.23
C GLY A 69 -13.45 -2.75 -4.53
N PRO A 70 -13.00 -3.27 -3.40
CA PRO A 70 -11.71 -2.97 -2.75
C PRO A 70 -10.50 -3.56 -3.47
N PHE A 71 -9.40 -2.83 -3.48
CA PHE A 71 -8.13 -3.29 -4.07
C PHE A 71 -7.01 -3.29 -3.04
N THR A 72 -6.02 -4.18 -3.24
CA THR A 72 -4.70 -4.02 -2.65
C THR A 72 -3.71 -3.80 -3.79
N VAL A 73 -2.95 -2.72 -3.72
CA VAL A 73 -1.95 -2.38 -4.73
C VAL A 73 -0.56 -2.45 -4.09
N PHE A 74 0.27 -3.34 -4.61
CA PHE A 74 1.70 -3.35 -4.31
C PHE A 74 2.39 -2.34 -5.22
N ALA A 75 2.67 -1.15 -4.70
CA ALA A 75 3.15 -0.01 -5.46
C ALA A 75 4.68 0.05 -5.50
N PRO A 76 5.33 -0.31 -6.61
CA PRO A 76 6.79 -0.18 -6.75
C PRO A 76 7.19 1.29 -6.88
N THR A 77 8.25 1.66 -6.18
CA THR A 77 8.83 3.00 -6.24
C THR A 77 9.59 3.23 -7.55
N ASN A 78 9.94 4.50 -7.84
CA ASN A 78 10.82 4.82 -8.97
C ASN A 78 12.14 4.04 -8.90
N ASP A 79 12.71 3.87 -7.69
CA ASP A 79 13.92 3.08 -7.46
C ASP A 79 13.71 1.59 -7.77
N ALA A 80 12.50 1.07 -7.51
CA ALA A 80 12.14 -0.30 -7.89
C ALA A 80 12.18 -0.48 -9.41
N PHE A 81 11.67 0.48 -10.16
CA PHE A 81 11.75 0.48 -11.63
C PHE A 81 13.18 0.64 -12.13
N ALA A 82 14.02 1.42 -11.44
CA ALA A 82 15.43 1.60 -11.79
C ALA A 82 16.26 0.31 -11.62
N LYS A 83 15.81 -0.66 -10.86
CA LYS A 83 16.44 -1.99 -10.74
C LYS A 83 16.23 -2.87 -11.98
N LEU A 84 15.24 -2.55 -12.81
CA LEU A 84 15.02 -3.26 -14.07
C LEU A 84 16.17 -2.98 -15.06
N PRO A 85 16.46 -3.89 -16.00
CA PRO A 85 17.47 -3.67 -17.02
C PRO A 85 17.21 -2.35 -17.77
N ALA A 86 18.30 -1.65 -18.13
CA ALA A 86 18.22 -0.36 -18.81
C ALA A 86 17.36 -0.46 -20.11
N GLY A 87 16.45 0.51 -20.29
CA GLY A 87 15.53 0.53 -21.43
C GLY A 87 14.29 -0.35 -21.28
N THR A 88 14.20 -1.20 -20.24
CA THR A 88 12.99 -2.06 -20.03
C THR A 88 11.76 -1.21 -19.79
N VAL A 89 11.83 -0.22 -18.91
CA VAL A 89 10.68 0.68 -18.61
C VAL A 89 10.24 1.42 -19.86
N GLU A 90 11.17 2.00 -20.60
CA GLU A 90 10.87 2.72 -21.85
C GLU A 90 10.24 1.79 -22.90
N THR A 91 10.71 0.55 -22.97
CA THR A 91 10.14 -0.47 -23.86
C THR A 91 8.73 -0.85 -23.45
N LEU A 92 8.48 -1.05 -22.15
CA LEU A 92 7.16 -1.39 -21.62
C LEU A 92 6.13 -0.25 -21.80
N LEU A 93 6.58 1.00 -21.78
CA LEU A 93 5.71 2.17 -21.99
C LEU A 93 5.31 2.38 -23.44
N LYS A 94 5.90 1.64 -24.40
CA LYS A 94 5.52 1.73 -25.81
C LYS A 94 4.14 1.13 -26.05
N PRO A 95 3.34 1.71 -26.97
CA PRO A 95 2.00 1.21 -27.29
C PRO A 95 1.95 -0.26 -27.72
N GLU A 96 2.99 -0.75 -28.41
CA GLU A 96 3.10 -2.15 -28.85
C GLU A 96 3.25 -3.14 -27.69
N ASN A 97 3.67 -2.68 -26.50
CA ASN A 97 3.87 -3.50 -25.30
C ASN A 97 2.78 -3.28 -24.24
N LYS A 98 1.71 -2.61 -24.59
CA LYS A 98 0.61 -2.28 -23.66
C LYS A 98 0.04 -3.51 -22.95
N ASP A 99 -0.14 -4.63 -23.64
CA ASP A 99 -0.69 -5.85 -23.07
C ASP A 99 0.25 -6.43 -22.01
N MET A 100 1.58 -6.44 -22.29
CA MET A 100 2.58 -6.87 -21.34
C MET A 100 2.63 -5.95 -20.12
N LEU A 101 2.61 -4.63 -20.35
CA LEU A 101 2.56 -3.63 -19.28
C LEU A 101 1.32 -3.81 -18.41
N THR A 102 0.16 -4.01 -19.02
CA THR A 102 -1.11 -4.29 -18.32
C THR A 102 -1.00 -5.55 -17.48
N LYS A 103 -0.44 -6.64 -18.02
CA LYS A 103 -0.22 -7.88 -17.27
C LYS A 103 0.69 -7.66 -16.07
N ILE A 104 1.82 -6.98 -16.24
CA ILE A 104 2.75 -6.66 -15.15
C ILE A 104 2.04 -5.84 -14.08
N LEU A 105 1.36 -4.76 -14.45
CA LEU A 105 0.67 -3.88 -13.48
C LEU A 105 -0.46 -4.60 -12.75
N THR A 106 -1.24 -5.42 -13.43
CA THR A 106 -2.32 -6.20 -12.80
C THR A 106 -1.79 -7.34 -11.93
N CYS A 107 -0.54 -7.80 -12.13
CA CYS A 107 0.17 -8.68 -11.19
C CYS A 107 0.56 -7.99 -9.87
N HIS A 108 0.48 -6.66 -9.81
CA HIS A 108 0.66 -5.89 -8.58
C HIS A 108 -0.67 -5.56 -7.88
N VAL A 109 -1.80 -5.98 -8.42
CA VAL A 109 -3.13 -5.64 -7.91
C VAL A 109 -3.88 -6.89 -7.48
N VAL A 110 -4.39 -6.86 -6.26
CA VAL A 110 -5.26 -7.90 -5.69
C VAL A 110 -6.67 -7.34 -5.58
N GLY A 111 -7.68 -8.10 -6.00
CA GLY A 111 -9.09 -7.70 -5.99
C GLY A 111 -9.76 -7.80 -4.60
N LYS A 112 -9.00 -7.55 -3.54
CA LYS A 112 -9.46 -7.51 -2.14
C LYS A 112 -8.61 -6.51 -1.38
N ALA A 113 -9.18 -5.87 -0.35
CA ALA A 113 -8.38 -5.09 0.60
C ALA A 113 -7.76 -6.05 1.62
N VAL A 114 -6.44 -6.13 1.66
CA VAL A 114 -5.69 -6.97 2.59
C VAL A 114 -4.69 -6.08 3.33
N LEU A 115 -4.87 -5.98 4.65
CA LEU A 115 -3.94 -5.29 5.53
C LEU A 115 -2.73 -6.18 5.85
N ALA A 116 -1.63 -5.58 6.24
CA ALA A 116 -0.39 -6.29 6.58
C ALA A 116 -0.61 -7.31 7.71
N GLU A 117 -1.33 -6.94 8.77
CA GLU A 117 -1.66 -7.82 9.88
C GLU A 117 -2.47 -9.06 9.42
N ALA A 118 -3.46 -8.85 8.54
CA ALA A 118 -4.24 -9.94 7.99
C ALA A 118 -3.38 -10.88 7.13
N LEU A 119 -2.49 -10.31 6.33
CA LEU A 119 -1.57 -11.09 5.49
C LEU A 119 -0.55 -11.86 6.35
N GLU A 120 -0.04 -11.25 7.42
CA GLU A 120 0.85 -11.90 8.38
C GLU A 120 0.16 -13.11 9.05
N GLY A 121 -1.11 -12.96 9.45
CA GLY A 121 -1.91 -14.06 9.97
C GLY A 121 -2.04 -15.21 8.96
N MET A 122 -2.36 -14.91 7.70
CA MET A 122 -2.46 -15.92 6.64
C MET A 122 -1.12 -16.61 6.37
N ILE A 123 -0.02 -15.87 6.39
CA ILE A 123 1.35 -16.42 6.25
C ILE A 123 1.66 -17.40 7.39
N ALA A 124 1.28 -17.06 8.63
CA ALA A 124 1.51 -17.92 9.78
C ALA A 124 0.64 -19.20 9.71
N ASP A 125 -0.61 -19.07 9.30
CA ASP A 125 -1.54 -20.21 9.13
C ASP A 125 -1.07 -21.18 8.04
N ASP A 126 -0.46 -20.68 6.98
CA ASP A 126 0.06 -21.46 5.85
C ASP A 126 1.49 -21.98 6.06
N GLY A 127 2.03 -21.83 7.27
CA GLY A 127 3.36 -22.37 7.61
C GLY A 127 4.53 -21.53 7.12
N GLY A 128 4.35 -20.23 6.91
CA GLY A 128 5.40 -19.26 6.64
C GLY A 128 5.42 -18.65 5.23
N ALA A 129 4.53 -19.09 4.34
CA ALA A 129 4.36 -18.51 3.01
C ALA A 129 2.90 -18.60 2.56
N HIS A 130 2.30 -17.46 2.20
CA HIS A 130 0.91 -17.40 1.72
C HIS A 130 0.85 -17.05 0.22
N PRO A 131 0.13 -17.84 -0.60
CA PRO A 131 -0.06 -17.49 -2.01
C PRO A 131 -1.07 -16.37 -2.17
N VAL A 132 -0.68 -15.28 -2.80
CA VAL A 132 -1.50 -14.10 -3.08
C VAL A 132 -1.85 -14.07 -4.57
N PRO A 133 -3.07 -14.47 -4.95
CA PRO A 133 -3.52 -14.38 -6.34
C PRO A 133 -3.81 -12.94 -6.71
N THR A 134 -3.33 -12.52 -7.88
CA THR A 134 -3.47 -11.16 -8.40
C THR A 134 -4.46 -11.09 -9.56
N LEU A 135 -4.92 -9.88 -9.90
CA LEU A 135 -5.83 -9.67 -11.03
C LEU A 135 -5.18 -9.99 -12.40
N GLY A 136 -3.84 -9.92 -12.48
CA GLY A 136 -3.08 -10.29 -13.68
C GLY A 136 -2.93 -11.79 -13.90
N GLY A 137 -3.50 -12.61 -13.01
CA GLY A 137 -3.36 -14.06 -13.06
C GLY A 137 -2.02 -14.58 -12.54
N CYS A 138 -1.20 -13.71 -11.97
CA CYS A 138 0.04 -14.07 -11.27
C CYS A 138 -0.27 -14.49 -9.85
N THR A 139 0.55 -15.37 -9.28
CA THR A 139 0.52 -15.70 -7.86
C THR A 139 1.82 -15.25 -7.22
N LEU A 140 1.71 -14.31 -6.28
CA LEU A 140 2.83 -13.89 -5.47
C LEU A 140 2.90 -14.77 -4.22
N SER A 141 4.09 -15.03 -3.72
CA SER A 141 4.28 -15.70 -2.44
C SER A 141 4.63 -14.66 -1.37
N ALA A 142 3.71 -14.40 -0.46
CA ALA A 142 3.95 -13.52 0.68
C ALA A 142 4.64 -14.29 1.80
N THR A 143 5.70 -13.73 2.35
CA THR A 143 6.45 -14.25 3.50
C THR A 143 6.71 -13.15 4.51
N TYR A 144 6.92 -13.52 5.76
CA TYR A 144 7.24 -12.59 6.84
C TYR A 144 8.49 -13.09 7.57
N ALA A 145 9.56 -12.30 7.55
CA ALA A 145 10.79 -12.63 8.23
C ALA A 145 11.48 -11.35 8.74
N ASP A 146 12.11 -11.43 9.89
CA ASP A 146 12.87 -10.34 10.50
C ASP A 146 12.06 -9.03 10.68
N GLY A 147 10.75 -9.16 10.95
CA GLY A 147 9.85 -8.01 11.10
C GLY A 147 9.49 -7.33 9.78
N LYS A 148 9.70 -7.99 8.64
CA LYS A 148 9.42 -7.46 7.30
C LYS A 148 8.56 -8.41 6.48
N MET A 149 7.60 -7.83 5.80
CA MET A 149 6.84 -8.53 4.79
C MET A 149 7.58 -8.51 3.46
N MET A 150 7.66 -9.64 2.82
CA MET A 150 8.30 -9.82 1.52
C MET A 150 7.33 -10.53 0.57
N LEU A 151 7.42 -10.16 -0.70
CA LEU A 151 6.68 -10.79 -1.78
C LEU A 151 7.68 -11.40 -2.77
N THR A 152 7.46 -12.63 -3.14
CA THR A 152 8.25 -13.30 -4.19
C THR A 152 7.36 -13.51 -5.39
N ASP A 153 7.82 -13.10 -6.57
CA ASP A 153 7.11 -13.30 -7.82
C ASP A 153 7.41 -14.69 -8.43
N GLU A 154 6.74 -14.98 -9.55
CA GLU A 154 6.89 -16.26 -10.25
C GLU A 154 8.26 -16.45 -10.92
N MET A 155 9.05 -15.37 -11.04
CA MET A 155 10.42 -15.39 -11.54
C MET A 155 11.46 -15.56 -10.43
N GLY A 156 11.02 -15.51 -9.16
CA GLY A 156 11.88 -15.61 -7.99
C GLY A 156 12.46 -14.26 -7.52
N ASN A 157 11.99 -13.14 -8.07
CA ASN A 157 12.38 -11.82 -7.55
C ASN A 157 11.67 -11.56 -6.22
N VAL A 158 12.40 -11.01 -5.27
CA VAL A 158 11.88 -10.66 -3.94
C VAL A 158 11.72 -9.15 -3.82
N ALA A 159 10.52 -8.72 -3.46
CA ALA A 159 10.21 -7.34 -3.13
C ALA A 159 9.95 -7.22 -1.62
N ASN A 160 10.58 -6.23 -0.98
CA ASN A 160 10.30 -5.91 0.41
C ASN A 160 9.19 -4.86 0.46
N VAL A 161 8.22 -5.04 1.37
CA VAL A 161 7.25 -4.00 1.70
C VAL A 161 7.94 -2.98 2.61
N THR A 162 8.08 -1.75 2.12
CA THR A 162 8.76 -0.65 2.82
C THR A 162 7.81 0.20 3.62
N ILE A 163 6.58 0.40 3.13
CA ILE A 163 5.48 1.08 3.83
C ILE A 163 4.23 0.23 3.60
N ALA A 164 3.63 -0.23 4.69
CA ALA A 164 2.41 -1.04 4.64
C ALA A 164 1.19 -0.21 5.04
N ASP A 165 0.00 -0.73 4.73
CA ASP A 165 -1.29 -0.25 5.21
C ASP A 165 -1.57 1.23 4.93
N VAL A 166 -1.21 1.71 3.73
CA VAL A 166 -1.63 3.04 3.27
C VAL A 166 -3.08 2.95 2.80
N ILE A 167 -4.01 3.27 3.69
CA ILE A 167 -5.45 3.12 3.47
C ILE A 167 -5.95 4.21 2.52
N GLN A 168 -6.83 3.83 1.61
CA GLN A 168 -7.45 4.66 0.60
C GLN A 168 -8.97 4.42 0.59
N SER A 169 -9.73 5.32 -0.03
CA SER A 169 -11.19 5.17 -0.10
C SER A 169 -11.66 3.91 -0.86
N ASN A 170 -10.86 3.40 -1.76
CA ASN A 170 -11.17 2.21 -2.56
C ASN A 170 -10.18 1.06 -2.42
N GLY A 171 -9.31 1.07 -1.40
CA GLY A 171 -8.38 -0.02 -1.13
C GLY A 171 -7.20 0.33 -0.24
N VAL A 172 -6.14 -0.44 -0.38
CA VAL A 172 -4.90 -0.30 0.41
C VAL A 172 -3.70 -0.32 -0.52
N ILE A 173 -2.71 0.51 -0.24
CA ILE A 173 -1.41 0.49 -0.92
C ILE A 173 -0.36 -0.07 0.04
N HIS A 174 0.45 -1.00 -0.46
CA HIS A 174 1.71 -1.43 0.15
C HIS A 174 2.85 -1.03 -0.77
N VAL A 175 3.74 -0.18 -0.31
CA VAL A 175 4.90 0.28 -1.09
C VAL A 175 5.97 -0.79 -1.11
N ILE A 176 6.47 -1.13 -2.28
CA ILE A 176 7.50 -2.15 -2.48
C ILE A 176 8.74 -1.60 -3.18
N ASP A 177 9.88 -2.22 -2.91
CA ASP A 177 11.19 -1.81 -3.42
C ASP A 177 11.64 -2.52 -4.71
N THR A 178 10.82 -3.40 -5.24
CA THR A 178 11.14 -4.20 -6.44
C THR A 178 9.87 -4.42 -7.27
N VAL A 179 9.99 -4.33 -8.60
CA VAL A 179 8.88 -4.62 -9.52
C VAL A 179 8.70 -6.13 -9.64
N MET A 180 7.45 -6.60 -9.49
CA MET A 180 7.09 -8.00 -9.62
C MET A 180 6.83 -8.35 -11.08
N LEU A 181 7.42 -9.43 -11.56
CA LEU A 181 7.30 -9.85 -12.95
C LEU A 181 6.50 -11.15 -13.07
N PRO A 182 5.57 -11.22 -14.04
CA PRO A 182 4.87 -12.46 -14.33
C PRO A 182 5.81 -13.45 -14.99
N LYS A 183 5.54 -14.72 -14.80
CA LYS A 183 6.15 -15.78 -15.62
C LYS A 183 5.65 -15.63 -17.07
N SER A 184 6.58 -15.61 -18.01
CA SER A 184 6.30 -15.52 -19.45
C SER A 184 5.61 -16.77 -20.00
#